data_64724225c5b3f99ec23b01bd14cb63f5
#
_entry.id   64724225c5b3f99ec23b01bd14cb63f5
#
_cell.length_a   1.000
_cell.length_b   1.000
_cell.length_c   1.000
_cell.angle_alpha   90.00
_cell.angle_beta   90.00
_cell.angle_gamma   90.00
#
_symmetry.space_group_name_H-M   'P 1'
#
loop_
_entity.id
_entity.type
_entity.pdbx_description
1 polymer ?
#
loop_
_entity_poly.entity_id
_entity_poly.type
_entity_poly.pdbx_seq_one_letter_code
_entity_poly.pdbx_strand_id
1 'polypeptide(L)'
;MSREINAGGHHFLYGGISGGGVHYWDNKDFSEQSLRLSFGYKNRSVTRSFGIVPFVEQNLLGGSRYNFVGGFNADFSQRLSERWRLTLNEGNMWKRYQEDRTAARYDSHMPLAGATLMYSAPKDWLLYGGADWSHDMTKEAEQASVRKGLRVGAVKTFDGGLGLRANLRYTRRTFDAPGTIVYPFPRKDREYQANLSLWHDKISWKGFTPQLNFRYLKIDSNMKSFYTRKNTQIFMSVEKDFK
;
A
#
# COMPACT_ATOMS: atom_id res chain seq x y z
N MET A 1 6.70 -14.51 2.42
CA MET A 1 7.90 -14.84 3.23
C MET A 1 9.03 -13.92 2.79
N SER A 2 9.74 -13.32 3.73
CA SER A 2 10.91 -12.48 3.44
C SER A 2 12.04 -12.84 4.40
N ARG A 3 13.28 -12.65 3.97
CA ARG A 3 14.47 -12.90 4.77
C ARG A 3 15.48 -11.77 4.58
N GLU A 4 16.07 -11.32 5.69
CA GLU A 4 17.23 -10.43 5.68
C GLU A 4 18.47 -11.23 6.09
N ILE A 5 19.57 -11.02 5.41
CA ILE A 5 20.87 -11.64 5.67
C ILE A 5 21.85 -10.51 5.94
N ASN A 6 22.54 -10.55 7.08
CA ASN A 6 23.58 -9.59 7.39
C ASN A 6 24.80 -9.85 6.47
N ALA A 7 25.17 -8.84 5.69
CA ALA A 7 26.31 -8.85 4.78
C ALA A 7 27.57 -8.23 5.41
N GLY A 8 27.56 -7.97 6.73
CA GLY A 8 28.63 -7.36 7.49
C GLY A 8 28.26 -6.00 8.07
N GLY A 9 28.48 -5.79 9.37
CA GLY A 9 28.20 -4.52 10.06
C GLY A 9 26.73 -4.11 9.98
N HIS A 10 26.47 -2.99 9.32
CA HIS A 10 25.14 -2.40 9.14
C HIS A 10 24.48 -2.71 7.78
N HIS A 11 25.08 -3.62 7.01
CA HIS A 11 24.67 -3.97 5.66
C HIS A 11 23.83 -5.25 5.64
N PHE A 12 22.70 -5.23 4.95
CA PHE A 12 21.79 -6.37 4.87
C PHE A 12 21.35 -6.59 3.43
N LEU A 13 21.34 -7.85 3.01
CA LEU A 13 20.65 -8.27 1.80
C LEU A 13 19.24 -8.70 2.16
N TYR A 14 18.29 -8.27 1.36
CA TYR A 14 16.87 -8.58 1.53
C TYR A 14 16.41 -9.46 0.38
N GLY A 15 15.72 -10.55 0.68
CA GLY A 15 15.02 -11.38 -0.29
C GLY A 15 13.60 -11.66 0.19
N GLY A 16 12.63 -11.64 -0.72
CA GLY A 16 11.25 -11.88 -0.36
C GLY A 16 10.43 -12.49 -1.49
N ILE A 17 9.51 -13.36 -1.11
CA ILE A 17 8.45 -13.89 -1.95
C ILE A 17 7.12 -13.64 -1.24
N SER A 18 6.15 -13.10 -1.96
CA SER A 18 4.80 -12.92 -1.46
C SER A 18 3.79 -13.27 -2.54
N GLY A 19 2.67 -13.82 -2.11
CA GLY A 19 1.54 -14.15 -2.97
C GLY A 19 0.24 -13.90 -2.24
N GLY A 20 -0.81 -13.65 -2.99
CA GLY A 20 -2.15 -13.44 -2.45
C GLY A 20 -3.18 -13.49 -3.57
N GLY A 21 -4.45 -13.47 -3.19
CA GLY A 21 -5.51 -13.44 -4.18
C GLY A 21 -6.89 -13.41 -3.55
N VAL A 22 -7.88 -13.18 -4.39
CA VAL A 22 -9.30 -13.27 -4.08
C VAL A 22 -9.91 -14.33 -5.00
N HIS A 23 -10.63 -15.26 -4.44
CA HIS A 23 -11.33 -16.29 -5.19
C HIS A 23 -12.85 -16.06 -5.10
N TYR A 24 -13.49 -15.94 -6.26
CA TYR A 24 -14.94 -15.82 -6.38
C TYR A 24 -15.52 -17.17 -6.82
N TRP A 25 -16.37 -17.78 -5.96
CA TRP A 25 -16.93 -19.11 -6.20
C TRP A 25 -17.88 -19.14 -7.41
N ASP A 26 -18.70 -18.08 -7.52
CA ASP A 26 -19.74 -17.99 -8.56
C ASP A 26 -19.25 -17.26 -9.83
N ASN A 27 -18.09 -16.60 -9.77
CA ASN A 27 -17.57 -15.82 -10.87
C ASN A 27 -16.03 -15.94 -10.97
N LYS A 28 -15.59 -17.11 -11.34
CA LYS A 28 -14.16 -17.49 -11.36
C LYS A 28 -13.31 -16.63 -12.27
N ASP A 29 -13.89 -16.08 -13.35
CA ASP A 29 -13.21 -15.21 -14.31
C ASP A 29 -12.71 -13.90 -13.68
N PHE A 30 -13.28 -13.50 -12.53
CA PHE A 30 -12.85 -12.34 -11.77
C PHE A 30 -11.94 -12.69 -10.57
N SER A 31 -11.59 -13.98 -10.40
CA SER A 31 -10.64 -14.38 -9.37
C SER A 31 -9.26 -13.80 -9.67
N GLU A 32 -8.70 -13.11 -8.70
CA GLU A 32 -7.40 -12.45 -8.82
C GLU A 32 -6.35 -13.21 -8.01
N GLN A 33 -5.15 -13.36 -8.56
CA GLN A 33 -4.00 -13.92 -7.88
C GLN A 33 -2.76 -13.10 -8.21
N SER A 34 -1.83 -13.01 -7.27
CA SER A 34 -0.55 -12.34 -7.49
C SER A 34 0.60 -13.12 -6.89
N LEU A 35 1.74 -13.08 -7.55
CA LEU A 35 3.00 -13.59 -7.06
C LEU A 35 4.07 -12.52 -7.26
N ARG A 36 4.73 -12.10 -6.17
CA ARG A 36 5.79 -11.09 -6.18
C ARG A 36 7.08 -11.65 -5.64
N LEU A 37 8.15 -11.41 -6.36
CA LEU A 37 9.54 -11.66 -5.95
C LEU A 37 10.23 -10.33 -5.75
N SER A 38 11.04 -10.23 -4.72
CA SER A 38 11.82 -9.03 -4.42
C SER A 38 13.20 -9.41 -3.91
N PHE A 39 14.19 -8.61 -4.29
CA PHE A 39 15.55 -8.71 -3.78
C PHE A 39 16.11 -7.30 -3.64
N GLY A 40 16.90 -7.03 -2.61
CA GLY A 40 17.41 -5.69 -2.41
C GLY A 40 18.49 -5.61 -1.35
N TYR A 41 18.87 -4.37 -1.11
CA TYR A 41 19.89 -3.99 -0.16
C TYR A 41 19.33 -3.01 0.87
N LYS A 42 19.74 -3.19 2.11
CA LYS A 42 19.45 -2.26 3.21
C LYS A 42 20.73 -1.94 3.99
N ASN A 43 20.91 -0.68 4.31
CA ASN A 43 21.86 -0.23 5.29
C ASN A 43 21.09 0.28 6.51
N ARG A 44 21.41 -0.20 7.71
CA ARG A 44 20.66 0.15 8.93
C ARG A 44 21.63 0.45 10.07
N SER A 45 21.58 1.66 10.57
CA SER A 45 22.25 2.05 11.82
C SER A 45 21.21 2.45 12.86
N VAL A 46 21.66 2.81 14.07
CA VAL A 46 20.78 3.23 15.17
C VAL A 46 19.96 4.48 14.80
N THR A 47 20.54 5.40 14.05
CA THR A 47 19.93 6.70 13.71
C THR A 47 19.39 6.78 12.30
N ARG A 48 19.91 5.98 11.36
CA ARG A 48 19.57 6.04 9.95
C ARG A 48 19.32 4.65 9.37
N SER A 49 18.42 4.58 8.41
CA SER A 49 18.33 3.43 7.53
C SER A 49 18.07 3.89 6.10
N PHE A 50 18.63 3.14 5.16
CA PHE A 50 18.37 3.29 3.74
C PHE A 50 18.14 1.90 3.15
N GLY A 51 17.18 1.78 2.28
CA GLY A 51 16.89 0.55 1.55
C GLY A 51 16.54 0.82 0.10
N ILE A 52 16.90 -0.12 -0.78
CA ILE A 52 16.42 -0.19 -2.15
C ILE A 52 16.06 -1.63 -2.47
N VAL A 53 14.84 -1.86 -2.94
CA VAL A 53 14.27 -3.18 -3.13
C VAL A 53 13.60 -3.25 -4.51
N PRO A 54 14.33 -3.66 -5.56
CA PRO A 54 13.73 -4.09 -6.83
C PRO A 54 12.76 -5.24 -6.62
N PHE A 55 11.75 -5.30 -7.47
CA PHE A 55 10.77 -6.38 -7.47
C PHE A 55 10.20 -6.66 -8.84
N VAL A 56 9.67 -7.87 -9.00
CA VAL A 56 8.81 -8.27 -10.11
C VAL A 56 7.57 -8.95 -9.56
N GLU A 57 6.45 -8.75 -10.22
CA GLU A 57 5.15 -9.30 -9.81
C GLU A 57 4.36 -9.75 -11.05
N GLN A 58 3.85 -10.96 -10.99
CA GLN A 58 2.90 -11.49 -11.97
C GLN A 58 1.51 -11.50 -11.37
N ASN A 59 0.55 -10.88 -12.06
CA ASN A 59 -0.85 -10.91 -11.70
C ASN A 59 -1.63 -11.80 -12.68
N LEU A 60 -2.53 -12.60 -12.13
CA LEU A 60 -3.46 -13.47 -12.87
C LEU A 60 -4.89 -12.98 -12.65
N LEU A 61 -5.73 -13.10 -13.67
CA LEU A 61 -7.16 -12.85 -13.62
C LEU A 61 -7.86 -14.06 -14.27
N GLY A 62 -8.80 -14.68 -13.57
CA GLY A 62 -9.48 -15.89 -14.03
C GLY A 62 -8.53 -17.05 -14.30
N GLY A 63 -7.37 -17.11 -13.60
CA GLY A 63 -6.32 -18.12 -13.80
C GLY A 63 -5.37 -17.83 -14.98
N SER A 64 -5.64 -16.84 -15.81
CA SER A 64 -4.80 -16.43 -16.94
C SER A 64 -3.85 -15.28 -16.56
N ARG A 65 -2.69 -15.21 -17.22
CA ARG A 65 -1.76 -14.09 -17.02
C ARG A 65 -2.44 -12.78 -17.44
N TYR A 66 -2.54 -11.83 -16.52
CA TYR A 66 -3.21 -10.56 -16.75
C TYR A 66 -2.23 -9.43 -16.99
N ASN A 67 -1.34 -9.18 -16.04
CA ASN A 67 -0.28 -8.19 -16.21
C ASN A 67 0.99 -8.59 -15.43
N PHE A 68 2.09 -7.99 -15.84
CA PHE A 68 3.38 -8.04 -15.17
C PHE A 68 3.73 -6.65 -14.66
N VAL A 69 4.23 -6.58 -13.42
CA VAL A 69 4.71 -5.35 -12.81
C VAL A 69 6.17 -5.53 -12.44
N GLY A 70 7.03 -4.64 -12.91
CA GLY A 70 8.42 -4.54 -12.48
C GLY A 70 8.68 -3.18 -11.86
N GLY A 71 9.62 -3.08 -10.94
CA GLY A 71 9.93 -1.80 -10.33
C GLY A 71 10.92 -1.88 -9.19
N PHE A 72 11.05 -0.78 -8.48
CA PHE A 72 11.79 -0.71 -7.23
C PHE A 72 11.06 0.17 -6.21
N ASN A 73 11.36 -0.07 -4.93
CA ASN A 73 11.05 0.83 -3.83
C ASN A 73 12.36 1.20 -3.14
N ALA A 74 12.51 2.47 -2.80
CA ALA A 74 13.58 2.98 -1.98
C ALA A 74 12.99 3.64 -0.72
N ASP A 75 13.63 3.43 0.40
CA ASP A 75 13.27 4.06 1.66
C ASP A 75 14.51 4.67 2.33
N PHE A 76 14.30 5.82 2.93
CA PHE A 76 15.26 6.47 3.80
C PHE A 76 14.57 6.83 5.10
N SER A 77 15.16 6.45 6.23
CA SER A 77 14.63 6.80 7.54
C SER A 77 15.71 7.42 8.42
N GLN A 78 15.38 8.52 9.06
CA GLN A 78 16.25 9.28 9.95
C GLN A 78 15.57 9.48 11.29
N ARG A 79 16.25 9.12 12.38
CA ARG A 79 15.88 9.49 13.73
C ARG A 79 16.28 10.95 13.95
N LEU A 80 15.30 11.83 14.13
CA LEU A 80 15.52 13.28 14.34
C LEU A 80 15.79 13.60 15.81
N SER A 81 15.15 12.82 16.72
CA SER A 81 15.36 12.88 18.16
C SER A 81 15.00 11.52 18.80
N GLU A 82 15.01 11.42 20.11
CA GLU A 82 14.58 10.20 20.81
C GLU A 82 13.14 9.80 20.48
N ARG A 83 12.27 10.77 20.20
CA ARG A 83 10.84 10.55 19.95
C ARG A 83 10.43 10.72 18.52
N TRP A 84 11.21 11.40 17.68
CA TRP A 84 10.84 11.73 16.32
C TRP A 84 11.65 10.94 15.29
N ARG A 85 10.97 10.41 14.30
CA ARG A 85 11.56 9.74 13.14
C ARG A 85 10.89 10.23 11.86
N LEU A 86 11.69 10.64 10.88
CA LEU A 86 11.26 10.94 9.52
C LEU A 86 11.55 9.72 8.64
N THR A 87 10.60 9.33 7.81
CA THR A 87 10.80 8.35 6.74
C THR A 87 10.39 8.96 5.41
N LEU A 88 11.27 8.87 4.43
CA LEU A 88 11.01 9.21 3.04
C LEU A 88 10.94 7.92 2.25
N ASN A 89 10.02 7.83 1.32
CA ASN A 89 9.90 6.70 0.42
C ASN A 89 9.75 7.19 -1.01
N GLU A 90 10.38 6.47 -1.92
CA GLU A 90 10.30 6.65 -3.35
C GLU A 90 10.07 5.29 -4.01
N GLY A 91 9.41 5.26 -5.14
CA GLY A 91 9.27 4.06 -5.93
C GLY A 91 9.00 4.38 -7.37
N ASN A 92 9.26 3.39 -8.19
CA ASN A 92 9.01 3.47 -9.62
C ASN A 92 8.53 2.12 -10.11
N MET A 93 7.40 2.08 -10.82
CA MET A 93 6.78 0.84 -11.27
C MET A 93 6.42 0.94 -12.74
N TRP A 94 6.63 -0.15 -13.46
CA TRP A 94 6.22 -0.34 -14.84
C TRP A 94 5.24 -1.51 -14.89
N LYS A 95 4.06 -1.28 -15.42
CA LYS A 95 3.02 -2.30 -15.60
C LYS A 95 2.86 -2.59 -17.09
N ARG A 96 2.82 -3.87 -17.43
CA ARG A 96 2.61 -4.37 -18.79
C ARG A 96 1.49 -5.40 -18.79
N TYR A 97 0.48 -5.17 -19.62
CA TYR A 97 -0.63 -6.10 -19.78
C TYR A 97 -0.31 -7.14 -20.85
N GLN A 98 -0.86 -8.35 -20.71
CA GLN A 98 -0.60 -9.47 -21.62
C GLN A 98 -1.46 -9.40 -22.89
N GLU A 99 -2.68 -8.86 -22.77
CA GLU A 99 -3.58 -8.68 -23.90
C GLU A 99 -3.25 -7.38 -24.64
N ASP A 100 -3.00 -7.43 -25.94
CA ASP A 100 -2.56 -6.31 -26.76
C ASP A 100 -3.51 -5.11 -26.69
N ARG A 101 -4.83 -5.33 -26.74
CA ARG A 101 -5.84 -4.25 -26.64
C ARG A 101 -5.78 -3.57 -25.29
N THR A 102 -5.61 -4.33 -24.21
CA THR A 102 -5.47 -3.82 -22.87
C THR A 102 -4.11 -3.13 -22.69
N ALA A 103 -3.04 -3.69 -23.24
CA ALA A 103 -1.71 -3.12 -23.22
C ALA A 103 -1.62 -1.77 -23.97
N ALA A 104 -2.32 -1.65 -25.09
CA ALA A 104 -2.41 -0.40 -25.85
C ALA A 104 -2.98 0.77 -25.03
N ARG A 105 -3.83 0.49 -24.04
CA ARG A 105 -4.53 1.48 -23.23
C ARG A 105 -3.93 1.67 -21.84
N TYR A 106 -3.61 0.58 -21.15
CA TYR A 106 -3.36 0.56 -19.70
C TYR A 106 -1.92 0.25 -19.30
N ASP A 107 -1.04 -0.09 -20.26
CA ASP A 107 0.38 -0.14 -19.95
C ASP A 107 0.80 1.19 -19.32
N SER A 108 1.50 1.12 -18.19
CA SER A 108 1.77 2.34 -17.45
C SER A 108 3.17 2.35 -16.81
N HIS A 109 3.59 3.56 -16.51
CA HIS A 109 4.73 3.88 -15.68
C HIS A 109 4.25 4.76 -14.51
N MET A 110 4.60 4.38 -13.29
CA MET A 110 4.11 5.06 -12.09
C MET A 110 5.25 5.38 -11.13
N PRO A 111 5.82 6.58 -11.18
CA PRO A 111 6.62 7.13 -10.10
C PRO A 111 5.74 7.44 -8.88
N LEU A 112 6.29 7.24 -7.69
CA LEU A 112 5.66 7.57 -6.43
C LEU A 112 6.68 8.10 -5.44
N ALA A 113 6.24 8.99 -4.56
CA ALA A 113 7.04 9.52 -3.47
C ALA A 113 6.17 9.79 -2.24
N GLY A 114 6.77 9.74 -1.06
CA GLY A 114 6.06 10.03 0.16
C GLY A 114 6.99 10.38 1.32
N ALA A 115 6.41 11.01 2.32
CA ALA A 115 7.08 11.32 3.57
C ALA A 115 6.17 10.97 4.74
N THR A 116 6.74 10.45 5.81
CA THR A 116 6.03 10.11 7.06
C THR A 116 6.85 10.58 8.24
N LEU A 117 6.23 11.37 9.10
CA LEU A 117 6.78 11.75 10.39
C LEU A 117 6.12 10.91 11.47
N MET A 118 6.91 10.25 12.29
CA MET A 118 6.47 9.40 13.40
C MET A 118 6.89 10.05 14.72
N TYR A 119 6.01 9.98 15.70
CA TYR A 119 6.23 10.44 17.07
C TYR A 119 5.94 9.32 18.06
N SER A 120 6.98 8.89 18.80
CA SER A 120 6.84 7.97 19.93
C SER A 120 6.46 8.78 21.17
N ALA A 121 5.16 8.82 21.45
CA ALA A 121 4.61 9.56 22.59
C ALA A 121 4.75 8.76 23.90
N PRO A 122 4.64 9.41 25.06
CA PRO A 122 4.60 8.73 26.35
C PRO A 122 3.48 7.68 26.41
N LYS A 123 3.65 6.66 27.29
CA LYS A 123 2.69 5.57 27.50
C LYS A 123 2.45 4.76 26.20
N ASP A 124 3.51 4.49 25.43
CA ASP A 124 3.54 3.60 24.24
C ASP A 124 2.59 3.96 23.09
N TRP A 125 2.25 5.24 22.96
CA TRP A 125 1.60 5.73 21.77
C TRP A 125 2.61 5.95 20.65
N LEU A 126 2.32 5.39 19.47
CA LEU A 126 2.98 5.74 18.23
C LEU A 126 1.99 6.56 17.38
N LEU A 127 2.28 7.84 17.20
CA LEU A 127 1.51 8.71 16.32
C LEU A 127 2.28 8.91 15.02
N TYR A 128 1.58 9.02 13.89
CA TYR A 128 2.23 9.32 12.63
C TYR A 128 1.35 10.16 11.72
N GLY A 129 2.01 10.97 10.90
CA GLY A 129 1.37 11.74 9.84
C GLY A 129 2.25 11.72 8.60
N GLY A 130 1.65 11.80 7.41
CA GLY A 130 2.42 11.77 6.19
C GLY A 130 1.64 12.25 4.98
N ALA A 131 2.41 12.53 3.93
CA ALA A 131 1.92 12.87 2.60
C ALA A 131 2.50 11.92 1.57
N ASP A 132 1.75 11.68 0.50
CA ASP A 132 2.21 10.88 -0.63
C ASP A 132 1.71 11.47 -1.96
N TRP A 133 2.47 11.19 -2.99
CA TRP A 133 2.21 11.56 -4.36
C TRP A 133 2.50 10.38 -5.27
N SER A 134 1.72 10.22 -6.33
CA SER A 134 2.03 9.32 -7.44
C SER A 134 1.39 9.81 -8.73
N HIS A 135 1.99 9.47 -9.86
CA HIS A 135 1.46 9.73 -11.19
C HIS A 135 1.43 8.43 -11.98
N ASP A 136 0.23 7.90 -12.23
CA ASP A 136 0.03 6.71 -13.08
C ASP A 136 -0.08 7.19 -14.53
N MET A 137 1.03 7.11 -15.26
CA MET A 137 1.16 7.53 -16.67
C MET A 137 0.83 6.35 -17.58
N THR A 138 -0.45 6.18 -17.88
CA THR A 138 -0.94 5.17 -18.82
C THR A 138 -0.80 5.66 -20.28
N LYS A 139 -0.80 4.74 -21.25
CA LYS A 139 -0.76 5.09 -22.68
C LYS A 139 -1.97 5.93 -23.11
N GLU A 140 -3.16 5.64 -22.57
CA GLU A 140 -4.33 6.50 -22.75
C GLU A 140 -4.41 7.55 -21.64
N ALA A 141 -4.37 8.83 -22.03
CA ALA A 141 -4.38 9.96 -21.10
C ALA A 141 -5.65 10.04 -20.23
N GLU A 142 -6.78 9.53 -20.69
CA GLU A 142 -8.03 9.44 -19.91
C GLU A 142 -7.95 8.48 -18.73
N GLN A 143 -7.00 7.55 -18.74
CA GLN A 143 -6.73 6.60 -17.65
C GLN A 143 -5.54 7.04 -16.79
N ALA A 144 -4.69 7.91 -17.33
CA ALA A 144 -3.58 8.49 -16.58
C ALA A 144 -4.09 9.41 -15.47
N SER A 145 -3.43 9.42 -14.33
CA SER A 145 -3.91 10.19 -13.19
C SER A 145 -2.84 10.50 -12.15
N VAL A 146 -2.92 11.70 -11.60
CA VAL A 146 -2.12 12.13 -10.45
C VAL A 146 -2.91 11.90 -9.17
N ARG A 147 -2.25 11.32 -8.16
CA ARG A 147 -2.77 11.16 -6.79
C ARG A 147 -1.93 11.97 -5.82
N LYS A 148 -2.61 12.65 -4.89
CA LYS A 148 -2.00 13.35 -3.76
C LYS A 148 -2.74 12.94 -2.50
N GLY A 149 -2.03 12.38 -1.52
CA GLY A 149 -2.62 11.84 -0.31
C GLY A 149 -2.07 12.49 0.95
N LEU A 150 -2.92 12.56 1.97
CA LEU A 150 -2.53 12.86 3.34
C LEU A 150 -3.02 11.72 4.23
N ARG A 151 -2.22 11.34 5.23
CA ARG A 151 -2.58 10.30 6.18
C ARG A 151 -2.15 10.68 7.59
N VAL A 152 -2.96 10.27 8.55
CA VAL A 152 -2.63 10.32 9.97
C VAL A 152 -3.04 9.02 10.63
N GLY A 153 -2.33 8.62 11.66
CA GLY A 153 -2.68 7.41 12.38
C GLY A 153 -2.04 7.32 13.76
N ALA A 154 -2.51 6.35 14.51
CA ALA A 154 -2.05 6.06 15.84
C ALA A 154 -2.02 4.54 16.08
N VAL A 155 -1.05 4.09 16.86
CA VAL A 155 -0.97 2.73 17.39
C VAL A 155 -0.76 2.81 18.89
N LYS A 156 -1.45 1.95 19.64
CA LYS A 156 -1.34 1.85 21.08
C LYS A 156 -1.52 0.40 21.52
N THR A 157 -0.69 -0.05 22.45
CA THR A 157 -0.97 -1.23 23.25
C THR A 157 -1.19 -0.76 24.70
N PHE A 158 -2.33 -1.13 25.27
CA PHE A 158 -2.74 -0.79 26.64
C PHE A 158 -2.17 -1.81 27.62
N ASP A 159 -1.99 -1.42 28.88
CA ASP A 159 -1.40 -2.27 29.93
C ASP A 159 -2.14 -3.61 30.10
N GLY A 160 -3.45 -3.67 29.76
CA GLY A 160 -4.23 -4.91 29.74
C GLY A 160 -3.91 -5.87 28.60
N GLY A 161 -3.11 -5.46 27.61
CA GLY A 161 -2.77 -6.22 26.41
C GLY A 161 -3.72 -5.96 25.22
N LEU A 162 -4.70 -5.07 25.35
CA LEU A 162 -5.51 -4.61 24.21
C LEU A 162 -4.66 -3.72 23.30
N GLY A 163 -4.60 -4.06 22.03
CA GLY A 163 -3.96 -3.26 20.98
C GLY A 163 -4.94 -2.56 20.08
N LEU A 164 -4.60 -1.35 19.69
CA LEU A 164 -5.37 -0.48 18.79
C LEU A 164 -4.47 0.06 17.71
N ARG A 165 -4.93 -0.01 16.45
CA ARG A 165 -4.34 0.73 15.32
C ARG A 165 -5.46 1.47 14.59
N ALA A 166 -5.33 2.78 14.47
CA ALA A 166 -6.26 3.62 13.72
C ALA A 166 -5.51 4.40 12.63
N ASN A 167 -6.11 4.50 11.46
CA ASN A 167 -5.55 5.24 10.32
C ASN A 167 -6.68 5.96 9.57
N LEU A 168 -6.46 7.23 9.27
CA LEU A 168 -7.29 8.04 8.38
C LEU A 168 -6.46 8.49 7.20
N ARG A 169 -7.02 8.41 6.00
CA ARG A 169 -6.39 8.87 4.76
C ARG A 169 -7.38 9.65 3.93
N TYR A 170 -6.92 10.76 3.39
CA TYR A 170 -7.57 11.55 2.36
C TYR A 170 -6.70 11.53 1.11
N THR A 171 -7.28 11.23 -0.06
CA THR A 171 -6.59 11.24 -1.34
C THR A 171 -7.39 12.03 -2.36
N ARG A 172 -6.74 12.92 -3.08
CA ARG A 172 -7.27 13.55 -4.28
C ARG A 172 -6.64 12.90 -5.50
N ARG A 173 -7.48 12.39 -6.40
CA ARG A 173 -7.08 11.82 -7.69
C ARG A 173 -7.63 12.70 -8.80
N THR A 174 -6.78 13.09 -9.74
CA THR A 174 -7.14 13.89 -10.91
C THR A 174 -6.65 13.14 -12.14
N PHE A 175 -7.55 12.88 -13.09
CA PHE A 175 -7.24 12.26 -14.37
C PHE A 175 -6.77 13.30 -15.36
N ASP A 176 -5.88 12.91 -16.29
CA ASP A 176 -5.17 13.84 -17.15
C ASP A 176 -6.00 14.33 -18.32
N ALA A 177 -6.98 13.51 -18.79
CA ALA A 177 -7.86 13.86 -19.92
C ALA A 177 -9.33 13.48 -19.66
N PRO A 178 -10.27 14.06 -20.42
CA PRO A 178 -11.68 13.65 -20.42
C PRO A 178 -11.87 12.21 -20.88
N GLY A 179 -12.72 11.43 -20.18
CA GLY A 179 -12.91 10.01 -20.47
C GLY A 179 -13.95 9.69 -21.53
N THR A 180 -14.89 10.60 -21.85
CA THR A 180 -15.98 10.35 -22.77
C THR A 180 -16.54 11.65 -23.38
N ILE A 181 -17.27 11.52 -24.49
CA ILE A 181 -18.00 12.64 -25.12
C ILE A 181 -19.08 13.19 -24.17
N VAL A 182 -19.69 12.34 -23.35
CA VAL A 182 -20.74 12.72 -22.38
C VAL A 182 -20.19 13.54 -21.22
N TYR A 183 -18.91 13.31 -20.86
CA TYR A 183 -18.19 14.04 -19.82
C TYR A 183 -16.93 14.67 -20.41
N PRO A 184 -17.05 15.87 -21.04
CA PRO A 184 -15.95 16.53 -21.74
C PRO A 184 -14.97 17.23 -20.77
N PHE A 185 -14.81 16.71 -19.57
CA PHE A 185 -13.91 17.23 -18.55
C PHE A 185 -13.19 16.07 -17.82
N PRO A 186 -11.97 16.29 -17.32
CA PRO A 186 -11.25 15.28 -16.59
C PRO A 186 -11.96 14.84 -15.30
N ARG A 187 -11.96 13.55 -15.04
CA ARG A 187 -12.47 12.98 -13.79
C ARG A 187 -11.62 13.44 -12.61
N LYS A 188 -12.28 13.77 -11.50
CA LYS A 188 -11.67 14.16 -10.23
C LYS A 188 -12.37 13.43 -9.10
N ASP A 189 -11.58 12.67 -8.33
CA ASP A 189 -12.08 11.91 -7.18
C ASP A 189 -11.49 12.45 -5.88
N ARG A 190 -12.29 12.41 -4.83
CA ARG A 190 -11.87 12.57 -3.43
C ARG A 190 -12.14 11.26 -2.71
N GLU A 191 -11.09 10.67 -2.20
CA GLU A 191 -11.15 9.37 -1.52
C GLU A 191 -10.93 9.58 -0.01
N TYR A 192 -11.84 9.08 0.80
CA TYR A 192 -11.77 9.10 2.26
C TYR A 192 -11.68 7.67 2.74
N GLN A 193 -10.65 7.34 3.48
CA GLN A 193 -10.45 6.01 4.02
C GLN A 193 -10.22 6.09 5.52
N ALA A 194 -10.91 5.21 6.26
CA ALA A 194 -10.66 4.97 7.67
C ALA A 194 -10.45 3.48 7.90
N ASN A 195 -9.41 3.13 8.63
CA ASN A 195 -9.13 1.76 9.06
C ASN A 195 -8.95 1.74 10.57
N LEU A 196 -9.52 0.73 11.20
CA LEU A 196 -9.36 0.44 12.62
C LEU A 196 -9.06 -1.04 12.77
N SER A 197 -8.03 -1.38 13.54
CA SER A 197 -7.72 -2.75 13.91
C SER A 197 -7.62 -2.84 15.43
N LEU A 198 -8.22 -3.87 15.99
CA LEU A 198 -8.21 -4.19 17.40
C LEU A 198 -7.65 -5.61 17.56
N TRP A 199 -6.76 -5.80 18.51
CA TRP A 199 -6.22 -7.12 18.89
C TRP A 199 -6.00 -7.18 20.40
N HIS A 200 -5.75 -8.38 20.90
CA HIS A 200 -5.45 -8.56 22.31
C HIS A 200 -4.32 -9.59 22.46
N ASP A 201 -3.20 -9.18 23.04
CA ASP A 201 -1.98 -10.00 23.13
C ASP A 201 -2.21 -11.31 23.92
N LYS A 202 -3.10 -11.30 24.92
CA LYS A 202 -3.45 -12.49 25.71
C LYS A 202 -4.29 -13.53 24.94
N ILE A 203 -4.87 -13.17 23.78
CA ILE A 203 -5.64 -14.07 22.91
C ILE A 203 -4.74 -14.70 21.84
N SER A 204 -3.42 -14.53 21.95
CA SER A 204 -2.46 -15.15 21.04
C SER A 204 -2.30 -16.64 21.34
N TRP A 205 -2.39 -17.48 20.31
CA TRP A 205 -2.17 -18.92 20.41
C TRP A 205 -1.10 -19.37 19.42
N LYS A 206 -0.02 -19.97 19.93
CA LYS A 206 1.16 -20.39 19.13
C LYS A 206 1.70 -19.29 18.20
N GLY A 207 1.68 -18.03 18.66
CA GLY A 207 2.11 -16.88 17.88
C GLY A 207 1.07 -16.36 16.87
N PHE A 208 -0.13 -16.93 16.83
CA PHE A 208 -1.24 -16.43 16.05
C PHE A 208 -2.08 -15.47 16.89
N THR A 209 -2.18 -14.23 16.46
CA THR A 209 -2.97 -13.17 17.14
C THR A 209 -4.16 -12.79 16.27
N PRO A 210 -5.40 -13.06 16.71
CA PRO A 210 -6.59 -12.63 15.99
C PRO A 210 -6.77 -11.12 16.09
N GLN A 211 -7.22 -10.51 15.00
CA GLN A 211 -7.51 -9.08 14.90
C GLN A 211 -8.91 -8.86 14.34
N LEU A 212 -9.65 -7.97 14.97
CA LEU A 212 -10.90 -7.43 14.41
C LEU A 212 -10.60 -6.16 13.63
N ASN A 213 -11.02 -6.13 12.38
CA ASN A 213 -10.73 -5.02 11.47
C ASN A 213 -12.04 -4.35 11.01
N PHE A 214 -12.01 -3.03 11.00
CA PHE A 214 -13.02 -2.19 10.37
C PHE A 214 -12.34 -1.36 9.28
N ARG A 215 -12.93 -1.34 8.09
CA ARG A 215 -12.48 -0.54 6.96
C ARG A 215 -13.66 0.23 6.37
N TYR A 216 -13.48 1.52 6.18
CA TYR A 216 -14.39 2.40 5.49
C TYR A 216 -13.70 3.08 4.33
N LEU A 217 -14.34 3.07 3.16
CA LEU A 217 -13.88 3.77 1.96
C LEU A 217 -15.05 4.51 1.35
N LYS A 218 -14.89 5.82 1.11
CA LYS A 218 -15.80 6.64 0.35
C LYS A 218 -15.04 7.33 -0.78
N ILE A 219 -15.56 7.25 -1.98
CA ILE A 219 -15.07 7.96 -3.16
C ILE A 219 -16.17 8.89 -3.62
N ASP A 220 -15.88 10.20 -3.61
CA ASP A 220 -16.72 11.25 -4.19
C ASP A 220 -16.10 11.68 -5.51
N SER A 221 -16.81 11.42 -6.62
CA SER A 221 -16.36 11.79 -7.96
C SER A 221 -17.18 12.97 -8.51
N ASN A 222 -16.54 13.81 -9.35
CA ASN A 222 -17.28 14.77 -10.16
C ASN A 222 -18.18 14.11 -11.21
N MET A 223 -17.95 12.83 -11.53
CA MET A 223 -18.82 11.97 -12.35
C MET A 223 -19.64 11.06 -11.44
N LYS A 224 -20.58 11.65 -10.70
CA LYS A 224 -21.26 11.03 -9.53
C LYS A 224 -21.91 9.70 -9.86
N SER A 225 -22.67 9.61 -10.94
CA SER A 225 -23.46 8.43 -11.29
C SER A 225 -22.65 7.17 -11.60
N PHE A 226 -21.37 7.33 -11.96
CA PHE A 226 -20.53 6.20 -12.37
C PHE A 226 -19.46 5.83 -11.35
N TYR A 227 -18.93 6.81 -10.62
CA TYR A 227 -17.69 6.58 -9.83
C TYR A 227 -17.83 6.91 -8.34
N THR A 228 -18.91 7.57 -7.92
CA THR A 228 -19.17 7.76 -6.49
C THR A 228 -19.58 6.44 -5.86
N ARG A 229 -18.85 6.01 -4.84
CA ARG A 229 -19.12 4.74 -4.14
C ARG A 229 -18.72 4.81 -2.68
N LYS A 230 -19.37 3.96 -1.89
CA LYS A 230 -19.08 3.76 -0.47
C LYS A 230 -18.94 2.26 -0.22
N ASN A 231 -17.93 1.89 0.56
CA ASN A 231 -17.73 0.51 1.00
C ASN A 231 -17.40 0.50 2.49
N THR A 232 -18.05 -0.37 3.23
CA THR A 232 -17.77 -0.61 4.65
C THR A 232 -17.57 -2.10 4.84
N GLN A 233 -16.49 -2.48 5.49
CA GLN A 233 -16.13 -3.87 5.73
C GLN A 233 -15.77 -4.06 7.21
N ILE A 234 -16.25 -5.14 7.79
CA ILE A 234 -15.83 -5.65 9.10
C ILE A 234 -15.37 -7.08 8.85
N PHE A 235 -14.16 -7.39 9.26
CA PHE A 235 -13.59 -8.72 9.05
C PHE A 235 -12.58 -9.08 10.13
N MET A 236 -12.38 -10.37 10.31
CA MET A 236 -11.32 -10.90 11.17
C MET A 236 -10.11 -11.29 10.33
N SER A 237 -8.93 -11.03 10.85
CA SER A 237 -7.66 -11.54 10.34
C SER A 237 -6.86 -12.18 11.46
N VAL A 238 -5.89 -12.98 11.09
CA VAL A 238 -4.94 -13.59 12.03
C VAL A 238 -3.54 -13.22 11.58
N GLU A 239 -2.77 -12.61 12.48
CA GLU A 239 -1.37 -12.29 12.28
C GLU A 239 -0.50 -13.33 13.00
N LYS A 240 0.58 -13.76 12.36
CA LYS A 240 1.55 -14.66 12.97
C LYS A 240 2.95 -14.06 12.93
N ASP A 241 3.54 -13.89 14.10
CA ASP A 241 4.94 -13.54 14.23
C ASP A 241 5.81 -14.81 14.19
N PHE A 242 6.69 -14.86 13.22
CA PHE A 242 7.73 -15.89 13.13
C PHE A 242 8.99 -15.36 13.85
N LYS A 243 9.32 -15.96 14.98
CA LYS A 243 10.58 -15.68 15.71
C LYS A 243 11.75 -16.42 15.07
#